data_3b437bc36be5332d40b71646ceb6228b
#
_entry.id   3b437bc36be5332d40b71646ceb6228b
#
_cell.length_a   1.000
_cell.length_b   1.000
_cell.length_c   1.000
_cell.angle_alpha   90.00
_cell.angle_beta   90.00
_cell.angle_gamma   90.00
#
_symmetry.space_group_name_H-M   'P 1'
#
loop_
_entity.id
_entity.type
_entity.pdbx_description
1 polymer ?
#
loop_
_entity_poly.entity_id
_entity_poly.type
_entity_poly.pdbx_seq_one_letter_code
_entity_poly.pdbx_strand_id
1 'polypeptide(L)'
;MNKITKIDIITRPSKVEELKEAFNEIGITGMTFSHVLGCGQQKGKTKYYRGNKYSIDLLPKSKIEIVVCEVPVEVVVETAQEVLRTGEIGDGKIFIYPVENVIKVRTGEEGVDAL
;
A
#
# COMPACT_ATOMS: atom_id res chain seq x y z
N MET A 1 17.69 -13.33 -13.73
CA MET A 1 16.36 -13.68 -13.19
C MET A 1 15.65 -12.41 -12.77
N ASN A 2 14.47 -12.16 -13.32
CA ASN A 2 13.71 -10.96 -12.98
C ASN A 2 13.13 -11.09 -11.58
N LYS A 3 13.37 -10.09 -10.75
CA LYS A 3 12.80 -10.06 -9.41
C LYS A 3 11.35 -9.65 -9.46
N ILE A 4 10.52 -10.44 -8.83
CA ILE A 4 9.11 -10.11 -8.65
C ILE A 4 8.97 -9.55 -7.25
N THR A 5 8.37 -8.38 -7.14
CA THR A 5 8.26 -7.68 -5.86
C THR A 5 6.81 -7.31 -5.60
N LYS A 6 6.35 -7.59 -4.39
CA LYS A 6 5.04 -7.14 -3.93
C LYS A 6 5.23 -5.86 -3.11
N ILE A 7 4.38 -4.89 -3.38
CA ILE A 7 4.39 -3.62 -2.65
C ILE A 7 2.99 -3.41 -2.07
N ASP A 8 2.93 -3.32 -0.76
CA ASP A 8 1.70 -3.01 -0.03
C ASP A 8 1.79 -1.59 0.48
N ILE A 9 0.76 -0.81 0.25
CA ILE A 9 0.69 0.57 0.72
C ILE A 9 -0.55 0.69 1.59
N ILE A 10 -0.36 1.15 2.82
CA ILE A 10 -1.47 1.45 3.72
C ILE A 10 -1.47 2.95 3.91
N THR A 11 -2.56 3.59 3.52
CA THR A 11 -2.65 5.05 3.51
C THR A 11 -4.08 5.52 3.80
N ARG A 12 -4.27 6.83 3.84
CA ARG A 12 -5.60 7.41 4.04
C ARG A 12 -6.47 7.20 2.80
N PRO A 13 -7.76 6.90 2.98
CA PRO A 13 -8.65 6.61 1.83
C PRO A 13 -8.77 7.75 0.82
N SER A 14 -8.63 8.99 1.27
CA SER A 14 -8.79 10.16 0.41
C SER A 14 -7.74 10.29 -0.71
N LYS A 15 -6.64 9.54 -0.61
CA LYS A 15 -5.55 9.62 -1.58
C LYS A 15 -5.56 8.49 -2.61
N VAL A 16 -6.49 7.54 -2.49
CA VAL A 16 -6.50 6.33 -3.32
C VAL A 16 -6.66 6.62 -4.80
N GLU A 17 -7.60 7.50 -5.17
CA GLU A 17 -7.84 7.82 -6.58
C GLU A 17 -6.62 8.48 -7.23
N GLU A 18 -6.01 9.42 -6.53
CA GLU A 18 -4.81 10.10 -7.02
C GLU A 18 -3.64 9.11 -7.19
N LEU A 19 -3.48 8.21 -6.22
CA LEU A 19 -2.44 7.19 -6.28
C LEU A 19 -2.67 6.22 -7.44
N LYS A 20 -3.91 5.80 -7.65
CA LYS A 20 -4.29 4.93 -8.76
C LYS A 20 -3.93 5.54 -10.11
N GLU A 21 -4.26 6.80 -10.29
CA GLU A 21 -3.93 7.54 -11.52
C GLU A 21 -2.41 7.64 -11.73
N ALA A 22 -1.68 7.99 -10.67
CA ALA A 22 -0.23 8.11 -10.75
C ALA A 22 0.43 6.78 -11.09
N PHE A 23 -0.06 5.67 -10.54
CA PHE A 23 0.46 4.35 -10.85
C PHE A 23 0.16 3.94 -12.30
N ASN A 24 -1.02 4.27 -12.80
CA ASN A 24 -1.34 4.00 -14.21
C ASN A 24 -0.38 4.72 -15.14
N GLU A 25 0.00 5.95 -14.81
CA GLU A 25 0.93 6.75 -15.63
C GLU A 25 2.32 6.11 -15.73
N ILE A 26 2.74 5.39 -14.72
CA ILE A 26 4.05 4.70 -14.74
C ILE A 26 3.95 3.24 -15.21
N GLY A 27 2.79 2.82 -15.69
CA GLY A 27 2.61 1.51 -16.30
C GLY A 27 2.10 0.42 -15.37
N ILE A 28 1.61 0.77 -14.19
CA ILE A 28 1.03 -0.20 -13.27
C ILE A 28 -0.48 -0.26 -13.53
N THR A 29 -0.97 -1.42 -13.94
CA THR A 29 -2.39 -1.60 -14.25
C THR A 29 -3.09 -2.58 -13.33
N GLY A 30 -2.37 -3.55 -12.77
CA GLY A 30 -2.93 -4.52 -11.84
C GLY A 30 -2.77 -4.06 -10.40
N MET A 31 -3.87 -3.74 -9.75
CA MET A 31 -3.88 -3.26 -8.37
C MET A 31 -5.05 -3.90 -7.63
N THR A 32 -4.82 -4.25 -6.38
CA THR A 32 -5.87 -4.76 -5.49
C THR A 32 -6.08 -3.75 -4.37
N PHE A 33 -7.32 -3.41 -4.12
CA PHE A 33 -7.69 -2.43 -3.11
C PHE A 33 -8.54 -3.07 -2.03
N SER A 34 -8.28 -2.72 -0.79
CA SER A 34 -9.11 -3.14 0.32
C SER A 34 -9.24 -2.03 1.36
N HIS A 35 -10.39 -2.02 2.03
CA HIS A 35 -10.61 -1.12 3.16
C HIS A 35 -10.19 -1.86 4.41
N VAL A 36 -9.36 -1.23 5.22
CA VAL A 36 -8.84 -1.81 6.45
C VAL A 36 -8.99 -0.81 7.58
N LEU A 37 -8.92 -1.33 8.80
CA LEU A 37 -8.87 -0.48 9.98
C LEU A 37 -7.45 -0.53 10.52
N GLY A 38 -6.86 0.64 10.69
CA GLY A 38 -5.53 0.76 11.26
C GLY A 38 -5.58 1.41 12.62
N CYS A 39 -4.73 0.96 13.52
CA CYS A 39 -4.48 1.67 14.77
C CYS A 39 -3.03 2.07 14.80
N GLY A 40 -2.78 3.26 15.32
CA GLY A 40 -1.43 3.77 15.41
C GLY A 40 -1.37 4.90 16.42
N GLN A 41 -0.17 5.36 16.67
CA GLN A 41 -0.01 6.52 17.55
C GLN A 41 -0.45 7.77 16.81
N GLN A 42 -1.50 8.40 17.35
CA GLN A 42 -1.89 9.71 16.88
C GLN A 42 -1.63 10.70 18.02
N LYS A 43 -0.70 11.60 17.77
CA LYS A 43 -0.30 12.60 18.73
C LYS A 43 -1.51 13.48 19.10
N GLY A 44 -1.80 13.61 20.40
CA GLY A 44 -2.87 14.45 20.90
C GLY A 44 -4.24 13.79 20.98
N LYS A 45 -4.37 12.52 20.56
CA LYS A 45 -5.63 11.80 20.65
C LYS A 45 -5.62 10.71 21.71
N THR A 46 -5.30 11.09 22.92
CA THR A 46 -5.43 10.20 24.06
C THR A 46 -6.84 10.31 24.59
N LYS A 47 -7.54 9.19 24.64
CA LYS A 47 -8.88 9.14 25.24
C LYS A 47 -8.83 8.47 26.59
N TYR A 48 -9.63 9.00 27.51
CA TYR A 48 -9.82 8.41 28.83
C TYR A 48 -11.23 7.87 28.93
N TYR A 49 -11.36 6.66 29.39
CA TYR A 49 -12.65 6.06 29.68
C TYR A 49 -12.60 5.44 31.07
N ARG A 50 -13.47 5.91 31.96
CA ARG A 50 -13.53 5.47 33.35
C ARG A 50 -12.17 5.63 34.07
N GLY A 51 -11.43 6.69 33.76
CA GLY A 51 -10.14 6.95 34.35
C GLY A 51 -8.99 6.16 33.74
N ASN A 52 -9.25 5.28 32.78
CA ASN A 52 -8.23 4.53 32.09
C ASN A 52 -7.86 5.22 30.78
N LYS A 53 -6.58 5.20 30.48
CA LYS A 53 -6.07 5.79 29.27
C LYS A 53 -6.20 4.79 28.11
N TYR A 54 -6.97 5.17 27.09
CA TYR A 54 -7.08 4.40 25.87
C TYR A 54 -6.34 5.11 24.75
N SER A 55 -5.39 4.41 24.13
CA SER A 55 -4.60 4.94 23.04
C SER A 55 -4.96 4.29 21.70
N ILE A 56 -6.03 3.47 21.67
CA ILE A 56 -6.39 2.70 20.47
C ILE A 56 -7.53 3.38 19.75
N ASP A 57 -7.21 4.03 18.64
CA ASP A 57 -8.19 4.53 17.69
C ASP A 57 -8.10 3.66 16.44
N LEU A 58 -9.21 3.01 16.10
CA LEU A 58 -9.32 2.30 14.84
C LEU A 58 -9.79 3.28 13.78
N LEU A 59 -8.92 3.58 12.84
CA LEU A 59 -9.18 4.54 11.78
C LEU A 59 -9.31 3.84 10.44
N PRO A 60 -10.25 4.28 9.60
CA PRO A 60 -10.35 3.77 8.25
C PRO A 60 -9.06 4.07 7.47
N LYS A 61 -8.52 3.04 6.85
CA LYS A 61 -7.37 3.13 5.96
C LYS A 61 -7.69 2.36 4.69
N SER A 62 -6.93 2.64 3.65
CA SER A 62 -6.97 1.84 2.43
C SER A 62 -5.65 1.12 2.26
N LYS A 63 -5.74 -0.12 1.80
CA LYS A 63 -4.58 -0.93 1.47
C LYS A 63 -4.56 -1.16 -0.03
N ILE A 64 -3.44 -0.84 -0.66
CA ILE A 64 -3.22 -1.06 -2.08
C ILE A 64 -2.11 -2.11 -2.20
N GLU A 65 -2.38 -3.16 -2.95
CA GLU A 65 -1.42 -4.23 -3.20
C GLU A 65 -1.10 -4.28 -4.68
N ILE A 66 0.18 -4.22 -5.01
CA ILE A 66 0.67 -4.36 -6.38
C ILE A 66 1.83 -5.33 -6.42
N VAL A 67 1.95 -6.03 -7.54
CA VAL A 67 3.08 -6.92 -7.78
C VAL A 67 3.74 -6.45 -9.07
N VAL A 68 5.01 -6.14 -9.00
CA VAL A 68 5.74 -5.56 -10.12
C VAL A 68 6.97 -6.38 -10.48
N CYS A 69 7.34 -6.31 -11.73
CA CYS A 69 8.56 -6.91 -12.25
C CYS A 69 9.26 -5.95 -13.22
N GLU A 70 8.52 -5.41 -14.16
CA GLU A 70 9.07 -4.52 -15.21
C GLU A 70 9.23 -3.09 -14.73
N VAL A 71 8.30 -2.60 -13.90
CA VAL A 71 8.42 -1.26 -13.33
C VAL A 71 9.36 -1.34 -12.13
N PRO A 72 10.43 -0.54 -12.11
CA PRO A 72 11.37 -0.57 -10.98
C PRO A 72 10.71 -0.19 -9.66
N VAL A 73 11.09 -0.90 -8.60
CA VAL A 73 10.54 -0.64 -7.24
C VAL A 73 10.78 0.80 -6.82
N GLU A 74 11.94 1.35 -7.13
CA GLU A 74 12.31 2.73 -6.77
C GLU A 74 11.34 3.75 -7.39
N VAL A 75 10.91 3.51 -8.63
CA VAL A 75 9.94 4.38 -9.31
C VAL A 75 8.57 4.30 -8.64
N VAL A 76 8.16 3.10 -8.26
CA VAL A 76 6.88 2.90 -7.55
C VAL A 76 6.90 3.63 -6.20
N VAL A 77 7.95 3.45 -5.43
CA VAL A 77 8.09 4.08 -4.11
C VAL A 77 8.12 5.60 -4.23
N GLU A 78 8.90 6.13 -5.15
CA GLU A 78 9.00 7.57 -5.38
C GLU A 78 7.64 8.16 -5.77
N THR A 79 6.94 7.50 -6.70
CA THR A 79 5.61 7.93 -7.14
C THR A 79 4.62 7.96 -5.98
N ALA A 80 4.62 6.90 -5.17
CA ALA A 80 3.75 6.82 -4.01
C ALA A 80 4.06 7.93 -3.00
N GLN A 81 5.33 8.18 -2.73
CA GLN A 81 5.72 9.23 -1.80
C GLN A 81 5.31 10.61 -2.28
N GLU A 82 5.44 10.90 -3.56
CA GLU A 82 5.02 12.19 -4.14
C GLU A 82 3.52 12.43 -3.95
N VAL A 83 2.71 11.40 -4.12
CA VAL A 83 1.25 11.51 -3.98
C VAL A 83 0.84 11.58 -2.51
N LEU A 84 1.44 10.74 -1.68
CA LEU A 84 0.94 10.48 -0.33
C LEU A 84 1.54 11.36 0.76
N ARG A 85 2.74 11.85 0.54
CA ARG A 85 3.49 12.55 1.59
C ARG A 85 2.93 13.94 1.86
N THR A 86 2.49 14.16 3.08
CA THR A 86 2.12 15.49 3.58
C THR A 86 3.06 15.94 4.69
N GLY A 87 3.80 15.01 5.29
CA GLY A 87 4.62 15.27 6.48
C GLY A 87 3.85 15.11 7.78
N GLU A 88 2.55 14.83 7.68
CA GLU A 88 1.70 14.65 8.84
C GLU A 88 1.55 13.18 9.20
N ILE A 89 1.16 12.91 10.44
CA ILE A 89 0.82 11.56 10.88
C ILE A 89 -0.42 11.09 10.11
N GLY A 90 -0.35 9.88 9.56
CA GLY A 90 -1.44 9.32 8.77
C GLY A 90 -1.12 9.19 7.30
N ASP A 91 0.04 9.64 6.84
CA ASP A 91 0.47 9.47 5.46
C ASP A 91 0.58 8.00 5.07
N GLY A 92 0.90 7.15 6.03
CA GLY A 92 0.93 5.72 5.82
C GLY A 92 2.32 5.13 5.69
N LYS A 93 2.34 3.87 5.24
CA LYS A 93 3.59 3.11 5.11
C LYS A 93 3.57 2.30 3.83
N ILE A 94 4.76 2.05 3.31
CA ILE A 94 4.98 1.22 2.15
C ILE A 94 5.79 0.01 2.59
N PHE A 95 5.26 -1.19 2.32
CA PHE A 95 5.94 -2.44 2.65
C PHE A 95 6.36 -3.12 1.36
N ILE A 96 7.58 -3.61 1.33
CA ILE A 96 8.18 -4.22 0.14
C ILE A 96 8.56 -5.66 0.46
N TYR A 97 8.03 -6.59 -0.33
CA TYR A 97 8.25 -8.03 -0.12
C TYR A 97 8.80 -8.68 -1.38
N PRO A 98 9.76 -9.58 -1.25
CA PRO A 98 10.13 -10.45 -2.36
C PRO A 98 9.02 -11.49 -2.58
N VAL A 99 8.72 -11.77 -3.84
CA VAL A 99 7.75 -12.81 -4.21
C VAL A 99 8.52 -13.96 -4.82
N GLU A 100 8.39 -15.14 -4.24
CA GLU A 100 9.09 -16.31 -4.73
C GLU A 100 8.59 -16.77 -6.09
N ASN A 101 7.28 -16.77 -6.27
CA ASN A 101 6.67 -17.21 -7.51
C ASN A 101 5.25 -16.64 -7.63
N VAL A 102 4.77 -16.57 -8.84
CA VAL A 102 3.39 -16.19 -9.17
C VAL A 102 2.85 -17.25 -10.12
N ILE A 103 1.63 -17.67 -9.89
CA ILE A 103 0.97 -18.66 -10.73
C ILE A 103 -0.35 -18.07 -11.20
N LYS A 104 -0.53 -18.00 -12.51
CA LYS A 104 -1.80 -17.56 -13.08
C LYS A 104 -2.76 -18.76 -13.08
N VAL A 105 -3.81 -18.66 -12.32
CA VAL A 105 -4.73 -19.80 -12.11
C VAL A 105 -5.36 -20.25 -13.42
N ARG A 106 -5.75 -19.30 -14.28
CA ARG A 106 -6.43 -19.63 -15.54
C ARG A 106 -5.57 -20.45 -16.50
N THR A 107 -4.28 -20.18 -16.57
CA THR A 107 -3.40 -20.77 -17.59
C THR A 107 -2.33 -21.69 -17.00
N GLY A 108 -2.04 -21.59 -15.73
CA GLY A 108 -0.93 -22.30 -15.09
C GLY A 108 0.43 -21.68 -15.36
N GLU A 109 0.49 -20.56 -16.05
CA GLU A 109 1.75 -19.84 -16.27
C GLU A 109 2.37 -19.40 -14.95
N GLU A 110 3.69 -19.40 -14.88
CA GLU A 110 4.42 -19.09 -13.67
C GLU A 110 5.45 -17.98 -13.89
N GLY A 111 5.85 -17.35 -12.80
CA GLY A 111 6.86 -16.31 -12.84
C GLY A 111 6.38 -15.05 -13.53
N VAL A 112 7.26 -14.45 -14.34
CA VAL A 112 6.97 -13.19 -15.04
C VAL A 112 5.80 -13.35 -16.01
N ASP A 113 5.67 -14.51 -16.63
CA ASP A 113 4.59 -14.79 -17.59
C ASP A 113 3.21 -14.84 -16.91
N ALA A 114 3.17 -14.97 -15.60
CA ALA A 114 1.92 -15.01 -14.84
C ALA A 114 1.40 -13.61 -14.47
N LEU A 115 2.21 -12.60 -14.64
CA LEU A 115 1.84 -11.22 -14.29
C LEU A 115 1.02 -10.53 -15.37
#